data_ffc53a2a3fa8b3c2ea8ad27045a9e7ba
#
_entry.id   ffc53a2a3fa8b3c2ea8ad27045a9e7ba
#
_cell.length_a   1.000
_cell.length_b   1.000
_cell.length_c   1.000
_cell.angle_alpha   90.00
_cell.angle_beta   90.00
_cell.angle_gamma   90.00
#
_symmetry.space_group_name_H-M   'P 1'
#
loop_
_entity.id
_entity.type
_entity.pdbx_description
1 polymer ?
#
loop_
_entity_poly.entity_id
_entity_poly.type
_entity_poly.pdbx_seq_one_letter_code
_entity_poly.pdbx_strand_id
1 'polypeptide(L)'
;MVGKIIPASNWLRIKRLFKDVKISTQGSRMAAGHDIYAVEEGSIPAKGQAFVGTGIAIGLPKGICGRLAARSGMTSKNGIAVGGGVVNADYTGEVKVILGNHGKGEYQFKACDRIAQLIVEKI
;
A
#
# COMPACT_ATOMS: atom_id res chain seq x y z
N MET A 1 -10.43 10.33 18.11
CA MET A 1 -9.88 9.01 17.85
C MET A 1 -9.71 8.79 16.36
N VAL A 2 -8.56 8.39 15.99
CA VAL A 2 -8.34 7.85 14.66
C VAL A 2 -8.88 6.42 14.64
N GLY A 3 -9.12 5.82 13.55
CA GLY A 3 -9.53 4.42 13.54
C GLY A 3 -10.95 4.17 13.08
N LYS A 4 -11.58 5.19 12.51
CA LYS A 4 -12.86 4.99 11.86
C LYS A 4 -12.68 4.02 10.69
N ILE A 5 -13.53 2.98 10.64
CA ILE A 5 -13.51 2.03 9.54
C ILE A 5 -14.30 2.61 8.37
N ILE A 6 -13.69 2.61 7.20
CA ILE A 6 -14.31 3.11 5.98
C ILE A 6 -14.43 1.93 5.01
N PRO A 7 -15.64 1.52 4.63
CA PRO A 7 -15.79 0.48 3.61
C PRO A 7 -15.30 0.98 2.26
N ALA A 8 -14.33 0.29 1.68
CA ALA A 8 -13.81 0.60 0.35
C ALA A 8 -14.38 -0.32 -0.72
N SER A 9 -14.88 -1.48 -0.31
CA SER A 9 -15.57 -2.43 -1.17
C SER A 9 -16.33 -3.41 -0.27
N ASN A 10 -17.06 -4.35 -0.87
CA ASN A 10 -17.75 -5.40 -0.10
C ASN A 10 -16.77 -6.29 0.68
N TRP A 11 -15.51 -6.35 0.25
CA TRP A 11 -14.50 -7.24 0.83
C TRP A 11 -13.42 -6.50 1.60
N LEU A 12 -13.34 -5.20 1.51
CA LEU A 12 -12.24 -4.45 2.08
C LEU A 12 -12.75 -3.38 3.02
N ARG A 13 -12.21 -3.37 4.23
CA ARG A 13 -12.42 -2.30 5.20
C ARG A 13 -11.08 -1.67 5.50
N ILE A 14 -11.06 -0.35 5.58
CA ILE A 14 -9.84 0.42 5.82
C ILE A 14 -10.02 1.25 7.08
N LYS A 15 -9.01 1.17 7.94
CA LYS A 15 -8.97 1.92 9.20
C LYS A 15 -7.77 2.85 9.19
N ARG A 16 -8.00 4.15 9.41
CA ARG A 16 -6.91 5.09 9.62
C ARG A 16 -6.30 4.88 11.00
N LEU A 17 -4.98 4.82 11.06
CA LEU A 17 -4.25 4.72 12.32
C LEU A 17 -3.76 6.09 12.81
N PHE A 18 -3.69 7.07 11.92
CA PHE A 18 -3.29 8.44 12.21
C PHE A 18 -4.25 9.42 11.59
N LYS A 19 -4.30 10.64 12.14
CA LYS A 19 -5.30 11.64 11.78
C LYS A 19 -5.32 12.02 10.30
N ASP A 20 -4.17 12.24 9.71
CA ASP A 20 -4.06 12.82 8.37
C ASP A 20 -3.68 11.79 7.29
N VAL A 21 -3.99 10.53 7.55
CA VAL A 21 -3.69 9.47 6.60
C VAL A 21 -4.61 9.56 5.38
N LYS A 22 -4.02 9.50 4.20
CA LYS A 22 -4.76 9.44 2.96
C LYS A 22 -5.25 8.02 2.71
N ILE A 23 -6.54 7.89 2.46
CA ILE A 23 -7.16 6.61 2.15
C ILE A 23 -7.48 6.56 0.67
N SER A 24 -7.10 5.46 0.05
CA SER A 24 -7.44 5.17 -1.32
C SER A 24 -8.93 4.97 -1.48
N THR A 25 -9.46 5.55 -2.54
CA THR A 25 -10.77 5.17 -3.05
C THR A 25 -10.55 4.53 -4.41
N GLN A 26 -11.34 3.52 -4.71
CA GLN A 26 -11.29 2.92 -6.02
C GLN A 26 -11.80 3.93 -7.05
N GLY A 27 -11.01 4.21 -8.07
CA GLY A 27 -11.34 5.25 -9.05
C GLY A 27 -12.52 4.88 -9.93
N SER A 28 -12.76 3.59 -10.13
CA SER A 28 -13.93 3.10 -10.85
C SER A 28 -14.26 1.69 -10.37
N ARG A 29 -15.48 1.26 -10.67
CA ARG A 29 -15.92 -0.09 -10.31
C ARG A 29 -15.11 -1.18 -10.97
N MET A 30 -14.47 -0.87 -12.07
CA MET A 30 -13.65 -1.82 -12.82
C MET A 30 -12.18 -1.77 -12.44
N ALA A 31 -11.77 -0.84 -11.57
CA ALA A 31 -10.40 -0.74 -11.14
C ALA A 31 -10.01 -2.00 -10.35
N ALA A 32 -8.88 -2.63 -10.73
CA ALA A 32 -8.43 -3.86 -10.10
C ALA A 32 -7.83 -3.64 -8.72
N GLY A 33 -7.32 -2.44 -8.44
CA GLY A 33 -6.59 -2.16 -7.23
C GLY A 33 -6.96 -0.84 -6.57
N HIS A 34 -6.61 -0.74 -5.30
CA HIS A 34 -6.74 0.47 -4.52
C HIS A 34 -5.37 1.09 -4.34
N ASP A 35 -5.23 2.38 -4.63
CA ASP A 35 -3.95 3.07 -4.43
C ASP A 35 -3.59 3.12 -2.95
N ILE A 36 -2.31 2.88 -2.65
CA ILE A 36 -1.75 2.90 -1.30
C ILE A 36 -0.72 4.02 -1.25
N TYR A 37 -0.77 4.81 -0.19
CA TYR A 37 0.00 6.05 -0.05
C TYR A 37 0.98 5.95 1.11
N ALA A 38 2.14 6.59 0.97
CA ALA A 38 3.08 6.71 2.08
C ALA A 38 2.49 7.64 3.16
N VAL A 39 2.69 7.28 4.44
CA VAL A 39 2.22 8.13 5.53
C VAL A 39 3.21 9.26 5.82
N GLU A 40 4.47 9.08 5.48
CA GLU A 40 5.51 10.07 5.70
C GLU A 40 6.56 10.00 4.60
N GLU A 41 7.39 11.03 4.51
CA GLU A 41 8.46 11.06 3.52
C GLU A 41 9.59 10.11 3.88
N GLY A 42 10.36 9.71 2.88
CA GLY A 42 11.51 8.86 3.07
C GLY A 42 12.31 8.72 1.80
N SER A 43 13.33 7.87 1.88
CA SER A 43 14.18 7.56 0.73
C SER A 43 14.64 6.11 0.75
N ILE A 44 14.97 5.60 -0.42
CA ILE A 44 15.44 4.23 -0.59
C ILE A 44 16.74 4.30 -1.37
N PRO A 45 17.87 3.89 -0.77
CA PRO A 45 19.16 3.94 -1.49
C PRO A 45 19.15 2.98 -2.68
N ALA A 46 19.99 3.30 -3.66
CA ALA A 46 20.15 2.41 -4.81
C ALA A 46 20.55 1.01 -4.33
N LYS A 47 19.92 -0.01 -4.89
CA LYS A 47 20.12 -1.42 -4.53
C LYS A 47 19.69 -1.77 -3.10
N GLY A 48 18.99 -0.84 -2.42
CA GLY A 48 18.48 -1.06 -1.07
C GLY A 48 16.99 -1.29 -1.05
N GLN A 49 16.46 -1.42 0.16
CA GLN A 49 15.03 -1.55 0.38
C GLN A 49 14.61 -0.78 1.63
N ALA A 50 13.33 -0.48 1.71
CA ALA A 50 12.75 0.20 2.87
C ALA A 50 11.36 -0.34 3.16
N PHE A 51 11.00 -0.33 4.44
CA PHE A 51 9.64 -0.60 4.90
C PHE A 51 8.93 0.73 5.01
N VAL A 52 7.91 0.94 4.19
CA VAL A 52 7.22 2.22 4.12
C VAL A 52 5.85 2.08 4.78
N GLY A 53 5.62 2.86 5.83
CA GLY A 53 4.34 2.87 6.52
C GLY A 53 3.26 3.55 5.68
N THR A 54 2.05 3.05 5.80
CA THR A 54 0.89 3.59 5.10
C THR A 54 -0.09 4.28 6.02
N GLY A 55 0.05 4.05 7.33
CA GLY A 55 -0.85 4.60 8.33
C GLY A 55 -2.24 3.99 8.33
N ILE A 56 -2.43 2.89 7.63
CA ILE A 56 -3.73 2.21 7.59
C ILE A 56 -3.61 0.77 8.03
N ALA A 57 -4.70 0.26 8.59
CA ALA A 57 -4.93 -1.17 8.76
C ALA A 57 -6.10 -1.55 7.85
N ILE A 58 -6.11 -2.79 7.39
CA ILE A 58 -7.19 -3.28 6.55
C ILE A 58 -7.86 -4.50 7.19
N GLY A 59 -9.14 -4.65 6.92
CA GLY A 59 -9.90 -5.82 7.31
C GLY A 59 -10.43 -6.53 6.09
N LEU A 60 -10.20 -7.84 6.04
CA LEU A 60 -10.63 -8.69 4.94
C LEU A 60 -11.42 -9.87 5.51
N PRO A 61 -12.52 -10.29 4.87
CA PRO A 61 -13.23 -11.47 5.32
C PRO A 61 -12.41 -12.73 5.08
N LYS A 62 -12.77 -13.79 5.79
CA LYS A 62 -12.14 -15.09 5.62
C LYS A 62 -12.26 -15.54 4.16
N GLY A 63 -11.20 -16.10 3.62
CA GLY A 63 -11.17 -16.56 2.24
C GLY A 63 -10.78 -15.47 1.24
N ILE A 64 -10.49 -14.26 1.72
CA ILE A 64 -10.05 -13.14 0.89
C ILE A 64 -8.66 -12.74 1.37
N CYS A 65 -7.75 -12.45 0.46
CA CYS A 65 -6.46 -11.88 0.81
C CYS A 65 -6.22 -10.61 0.03
N GLY A 66 -5.34 -9.77 0.56
CA GLY A 66 -4.86 -8.58 -0.13
C GLY A 66 -3.46 -8.84 -0.69
N ARG A 67 -3.18 -8.32 -1.87
CA ARG A 67 -1.85 -8.39 -2.46
C ARG A 67 -1.40 -6.99 -2.81
N LEU A 68 -0.25 -6.60 -2.26
CA LEU A 68 0.38 -5.33 -2.59
C LEU A 68 1.20 -5.52 -3.86
N ALA A 69 0.98 -4.67 -4.83
CA ALA A 69 1.63 -4.75 -6.13
C ALA A 69 2.29 -3.42 -6.47
N ALA A 70 3.35 -3.49 -7.27
CA ALA A 70 4.04 -2.31 -7.74
C ALA A 70 3.16 -1.54 -8.72
N ARG A 71 3.38 -0.23 -8.74
CA ARG A 71 2.79 0.62 -9.78
C ARG A 71 3.73 0.61 -10.99
N SER A 72 3.16 0.42 -12.17
CA SER A 72 3.96 0.28 -13.38
C SER A 72 4.89 1.47 -13.65
N GLY A 73 4.44 2.69 -13.38
CA GLY A 73 5.27 3.88 -13.58
C GLY A 73 6.50 3.92 -12.68
N MET A 74 6.36 3.52 -11.42
CA MET A 74 7.50 3.46 -10.50
C MET A 74 8.50 2.39 -10.92
N THR A 75 8.01 1.24 -11.36
CA THR A 75 8.87 0.16 -11.80
C THR A 75 9.60 0.49 -13.08
N SER A 76 8.89 1.01 -14.08
CA SER A 76 9.49 1.28 -15.39
C SER A 76 10.43 2.48 -15.40
N LYS A 77 10.11 3.53 -14.62
CA LYS A 77 10.92 4.76 -14.62
C LYS A 77 12.02 4.74 -13.56
N ASN A 78 11.76 4.16 -12.41
CA ASN A 78 12.63 4.29 -11.25
C ASN A 78 13.17 2.97 -10.73
N GLY A 79 12.75 1.85 -11.29
CA GLY A 79 13.20 0.54 -10.84
C GLY A 79 12.71 0.16 -9.45
N ILE A 80 11.54 0.67 -9.03
CA ILE A 80 10.99 0.39 -7.71
C ILE A 80 10.07 -0.81 -7.80
N ALA A 81 10.28 -1.79 -6.93
CA ALA A 81 9.48 -3.01 -6.85
C ALA A 81 8.91 -3.19 -5.45
N VAL A 82 7.81 -3.92 -5.35
CA VAL A 82 7.20 -4.27 -4.07
C VAL A 82 7.58 -5.70 -3.72
N GLY A 83 8.12 -5.90 -2.52
CA GLY A 83 8.43 -7.22 -1.98
C GLY A 83 7.40 -7.67 -0.97
N GLY A 84 7.28 -8.98 -0.75
CA GLY A 84 6.53 -9.58 0.34
C GLY A 84 5.07 -9.13 0.45
N GLY A 85 4.36 -9.07 -0.65
CA GLY A 85 3.15 -8.27 -0.76
C GLY A 85 1.83 -8.87 -0.29
N VAL A 86 1.81 -10.06 0.34
CA VAL A 86 0.52 -10.68 0.73
C VAL A 86 0.08 -10.20 2.11
N VAL A 87 -1.17 -9.75 2.21
CA VAL A 87 -1.80 -9.36 3.47
C VAL A 87 -2.95 -10.33 3.74
N ASN A 88 -2.84 -11.07 4.84
CA ASN A 88 -3.83 -12.07 5.21
C ASN A 88 -5.01 -11.45 5.97
N ALA A 89 -6.14 -12.14 5.95
CA ALA A 89 -7.36 -11.67 6.60
C ALA A 89 -7.21 -11.44 8.11
N ASP A 90 -6.32 -12.18 8.76
CA ASP A 90 -6.08 -12.07 10.20
C ASP A 90 -5.03 -11.02 10.57
N TYR A 91 -4.42 -10.35 9.61
CA TYR A 91 -3.44 -9.32 9.91
C TYR A 91 -4.16 -8.05 10.40
N THR A 92 -3.81 -7.59 11.60
CA THR A 92 -4.49 -6.46 12.24
C THR A 92 -3.61 -5.22 12.41
N GLY A 93 -2.35 -5.31 12.04
CA GLY A 93 -1.41 -4.20 12.19
C GLY A 93 -1.43 -3.22 11.05
N GLU A 94 -0.56 -2.22 11.15
CA GLU A 94 -0.36 -1.28 10.06
C GLU A 94 0.15 -1.99 8.81
N VAL A 95 -0.44 -1.66 7.68
CA VAL A 95 0.06 -2.14 6.39
C VAL A 95 1.36 -1.41 6.07
N LYS A 96 2.43 -2.15 5.89
CA LYS A 96 3.72 -1.61 5.48
C LYS A 96 4.10 -2.20 4.13
N VAL A 97 4.59 -1.34 3.27
CA VAL A 97 4.99 -1.74 1.93
C VAL A 97 6.51 -1.86 1.91
N ILE A 98 7.00 -3.01 1.46
CA ILE A 98 8.44 -3.18 1.26
C ILE A 98 8.76 -2.72 -0.15
N LEU A 99 9.50 -1.63 -0.27
CA LEU A 99 9.91 -1.11 -1.56
C LEU A 99 11.39 -1.41 -1.78
N GLY A 100 11.70 -2.07 -2.88
CA GLY A 100 13.07 -2.33 -3.30
C GLY A 100 13.45 -1.40 -4.45
N ASN A 101 14.65 -0.84 -4.37
CA ASN A 101 15.16 0.08 -5.40
C ASN A 101 16.23 -0.62 -6.24
N HIS A 102 15.85 -1.02 -7.45
CA HIS A 102 16.75 -1.66 -8.40
C HIS A 102 17.40 -0.66 -9.36
N GLY A 103 17.12 0.62 -9.18
CA GLY A 103 17.70 1.68 -9.98
C GLY A 103 19.13 2.01 -9.57
N LYS A 104 19.73 2.97 -10.28
CA LYS A 104 21.12 3.37 -10.06
C LYS A 104 21.26 4.50 -9.03
N GLY A 105 20.19 5.20 -8.70
CA GLY A 105 20.20 6.32 -7.78
C GLY A 105 19.20 6.16 -6.65
N GLU A 106 19.35 7.00 -5.63
CA GLU A 106 18.42 7.06 -4.53
C GLU A 106 17.03 7.44 -5.02
N TYR A 107 16.01 6.78 -4.51
CA TYR A 107 14.62 7.14 -4.76
C TYR A 107 14.03 7.83 -3.55
N GLN A 108 13.49 9.03 -3.73
CA GLN A 108 12.85 9.80 -2.67
C GLN A 108 11.34 9.83 -2.87
N PHE A 109 10.60 9.71 -1.77
CA PHE A 109 9.15 9.82 -1.80
C PHE A 109 8.68 10.75 -0.69
N LYS A 110 7.51 11.32 -0.89
CA LYS A 110 6.88 12.26 0.05
C LYS A 110 5.65 11.63 0.68
N ALA A 111 5.22 12.22 1.80
CA ALA A 111 3.92 11.86 2.38
C ALA A 111 2.83 12.02 1.33
N CYS A 112 1.89 11.11 1.32
CA CYS A 112 0.78 11.03 0.37
C CYS A 112 1.19 10.66 -1.06
N ASP A 113 2.43 10.30 -1.30
CA ASP A 113 2.79 9.70 -2.59
C ASP A 113 2.19 8.31 -2.71
N ARG A 114 1.71 7.99 -3.89
CA ARG A 114 1.24 6.63 -4.20
C ARG A 114 2.43 5.73 -4.38
N ILE A 115 2.53 4.70 -3.55
CA ILE A 115 3.71 3.83 -3.52
C ILE A 115 3.42 2.40 -3.94
N ALA A 116 2.14 2.01 -3.94
CA ALA A 116 1.73 0.66 -4.30
C ALA A 116 0.25 0.65 -4.63
N GLN A 117 -0.25 -0.51 -4.98
CA GLN A 117 -1.68 -0.75 -5.06
C GLN A 117 -2.03 -2.04 -4.33
N LEU A 118 -3.21 -2.06 -3.73
CA LEU A 118 -3.73 -3.24 -3.03
C LEU A 118 -4.77 -3.90 -3.93
N ILE A 119 -4.57 -5.15 -4.24
CA ILE A 119 -5.47 -5.98 -5.03
C ILE A 119 -6.10 -7.00 -4.10
N VAL A 120 -7.42 -7.08 -4.09
CA VAL A 120 -8.17 -7.99 -3.22
C VAL A 120 -8.57 -9.20 -4.03
N GLU A 121 -8.21 -10.38 -3.55
CA GLU A 121 -8.38 -11.64 -4.28
C GLU A 121 -9.01 -12.71 -3.40
N LYS A 122 -9.79 -13.58 -4.00
CA LYS A 122 -10.21 -14.82 -3.32
C LYS A 122 -9.05 -15.79 -3.25
N ILE A 123 -8.97 -16.46 -2.12
CA ILE A 123 -7.98 -17.52 -1.93
C ILE A 123 -8.51 -18.83 -2.51
#